data_dc2a605767feb39558f644a26124981d
#
_entry.id   dc2a605767feb39558f644a26124981d
#
_cell.length_a   1.000
_cell.length_b   1.000
_cell.length_c   1.000
_cell.angle_alpha   90.00
_cell.angle_beta   90.00
_cell.angle_gamma   90.00
#
_symmetry.space_group_name_H-M   'P 1'
#
loop_
_entity.id
_entity.type
_entity.pdbx_description
1 polymer ?
#
loop_
_entity_poly.entity_id
_entity_poly.type
_entity_poly.pdbx_seq_one_letter_code
_entity_poly.pdbx_strand_id
1 'polypeptide(L)'
;MQIEKVYKVYENVLNMVRKQAIILTSGGLDSSVLAYYAKKKYKKIKLLFFDYNQKARKEEIFCVKLLAKKLKCKLEIINLRWLGKISTSLINTNKKTGKEELIKWYVPCRNSLFIIAGLAFAESEFIRNKIESDILLGIKYEGEIRFKDTTPEFLRDINKLTKHTQKGNFEIKAHFINKDKEDIIELSKRLGVNLEYTYSCYLGGGFAEINGKRIPIHCGKCAGCKARKKGFYFSNVRDISVYKS
;
A
#
# COMPACT_ATOMS: atom_id res chain seq x y z
N MET A 1 -41.73 13.11 -9.20
CA MET A 1 -40.55 14.01 -9.11
C MET A 1 -39.84 13.99 -7.75
N GLN A 2 -40.54 14.13 -6.61
CA GLN A 2 -39.87 14.08 -5.29
C GLN A 2 -39.47 12.64 -4.86
N ILE A 3 -40.31 11.65 -5.15
CA ILE A 3 -40.05 10.23 -4.87
C ILE A 3 -38.89 9.69 -5.70
N GLU A 4 -38.76 10.06 -6.97
CA GLU A 4 -37.63 9.68 -7.81
C GLU A 4 -36.28 10.28 -7.34
N LYS A 5 -36.28 11.51 -6.81
CA LYS A 5 -35.11 12.11 -6.20
C LYS A 5 -34.67 11.35 -4.94
N VAL A 6 -35.63 10.91 -4.13
CA VAL A 6 -35.36 10.12 -2.92
C VAL A 6 -34.83 8.72 -3.30
N TYR A 7 -35.44 8.05 -4.28
CA TYR A 7 -34.92 6.77 -4.80
C TYR A 7 -33.51 6.90 -5.39
N LYS A 8 -33.23 7.94 -6.17
CA LYS A 8 -31.89 8.20 -6.72
C LYS A 8 -30.84 8.48 -5.63
N VAL A 9 -31.23 9.17 -4.55
CA VAL A 9 -30.36 9.38 -3.39
C VAL A 9 -30.13 8.07 -2.64
N TYR A 10 -31.17 7.25 -2.46
CA TYR A 10 -31.06 5.92 -1.85
C TYR A 10 -30.25 4.94 -2.71
N GLU A 11 -30.42 4.92 -4.03
CA GLU A 11 -29.58 4.14 -4.94
C GLU A 11 -28.13 4.61 -4.93
N ASN A 12 -27.89 5.91 -4.90
CA ASN A 12 -26.53 6.46 -4.79
C ASN A 12 -25.88 6.09 -3.44
N VAL A 13 -26.61 6.15 -2.33
CA VAL A 13 -26.13 5.73 -0.99
C VAL A 13 -25.93 4.22 -0.95
N LEU A 14 -26.83 3.41 -1.52
CA LEU A 14 -26.68 1.94 -1.62
C LEU A 14 -25.52 1.54 -2.56
N ASN A 15 -25.29 2.29 -3.63
CA ASN A 15 -24.16 2.08 -4.54
C ASN A 15 -22.83 2.49 -3.89
N MET A 16 -22.80 3.56 -3.09
CA MET A 16 -21.62 3.92 -2.27
C MET A 16 -21.28 2.82 -1.25
N VAL A 17 -22.28 2.17 -0.65
CA VAL A 17 -22.09 1.07 0.33
C VAL A 17 -21.65 -0.25 -0.33
N ARG A 18 -21.78 -0.40 -1.66
CA ARG A 18 -21.39 -1.62 -2.39
C ARG A 18 -20.00 -1.58 -3.01
N LYS A 19 -19.31 -0.45 -3.00
CA LYS A 19 -17.98 -0.33 -3.59
C LYS A 19 -16.96 -1.22 -2.85
N GLN A 20 -16.15 -1.91 -3.65
CA GLN A 20 -14.99 -2.64 -3.18
C GLN A 20 -13.77 -1.69 -3.15
N ALA A 21 -12.83 -1.92 -2.26
CA ALA A 21 -11.50 -1.33 -2.37
C ALA A 21 -10.47 -2.39 -2.76
N ILE A 22 -9.69 -2.10 -3.78
CA ILE A 22 -8.48 -2.84 -4.16
C ILE A 22 -7.30 -2.05 -3.61
N ILE A 23 -6.59 -2.62 -2.64
CA ILE A 23 -5.52 -1.93 -1.94
C ILE A 23 -4.17 -2.45 -2.44
N LEU A 24 -3.37 -1.54 -2.99
CA LEU A 24 -2.00 -1.84 -3.39
C LEU A 24 -1.14 -1.85 -2.12
N THR A 25 -0.75 -3.04 -1.66
CA THR A 25 -0.11 -3.21 -0.35
C THR A 25 1.29 -3.78 -0.47
N SER A 26 2.20 -3.28 0.36
CA SER A 26 3.55 -3.82 0.55
C SER A 26 3.71 -4.59 1.86
N GLY A 27 2.69 -4.65 2.72
CA GLY A 27 2.86 -5.11 4.10
C GLY A 27 3.59 -4.10 4.99
N GLY A 28 3.90 -2.92 4.45
CA GLY A 28 4.47 -1.80 5.19
C GLY A 28 3.45 -1.10 6.09
N LEU A 29 3.94 -0.22 6.98
CA LEU A 29 3.10 0.48 7.94
C LEU A 29 1.95 1.22 7.25
N ASP A 30 2.25 2.10 6.29
CA ASP A 30 1.26 2.96 5.65
C ASP A 30 0.17 2.15 4.93
N SER A 31 0.57 1.17 4.12
CA SER A 31 -0.37 0.32 3.38
C SER A 31 -1.20 -0.59 4.28
N SER A 32 -0.65 -1.02 5.42
CA SER A 32 -1.39 -1.80 6.42
C SER A 32 -2.44 -0.95 7.12
N VAL A 33 -2.09 0.27 7.54
CA VAL A 33 -3.05 1.21 8.13
C VAL A 33 -4.14 1.58 7.14
N LEU A 34 -3.78 1.78 5.87
CA LEU A 34 -4.74 2.02 4.79
C LEU A 34 -5.72 0.85 4.62
N ALA A 35 -5.25 -0.39 4.72
CA ALA A 35 -6.11 -1.57 4.62
C ALA A 35 -7.12 -1.66 5.78
N TYR A 36 -6.70 -1.35 7.01
CA TYR A 36 -7.62 -1.26 8.15
C TYR A 36 -8.61 -0.11 8.01
N TYR A 37 -8.15 1.06 7.54
CA TYR A 37 -9.03 2.19 7.24
C TYR A 37 -10.07 1.83 6.18
N ALA A 38 -9.63 1.23 5.08
CA ALA A 38 -10.52 0.79 4.00
C ALA A 38 -11.54 -0.25 4.47
N LYS A 39 -11.15 -1.19 5.35
CA LYS A 39 -12.07 -2.18 5.93
C LYS A 39 -13.24 -1.57 6.68
N LYS A 40 -13.07 -0.35 7.23
CA LYS A 40 -14.17 0.38 7.89
C LYS A 40 -15.05 1.18 6.93
N LYS A 41 -14.54 1.47 5.72
CA LYS A 41 -15.22 2.35 4.73
C LYS A 41 -15.85 1.57 3.58
N TYR A 42 -15.36 0.38 3.27
CA TYR A 42 -15.79 -0.42 2.13
C TYR A 42 -16.37 -1.75 2.59
N LYS A 43 -17.42 -2.21 1.92
CA LYS A 43 -18.06 -3.49 2.22
C LYS A 43 -17.14 -4.69 1.94
N LYS A 44 -16.31 -4.58 0.90
CA LYS A 44 -15.29 -5.57 0.52
C LYS A 44 -13.94 -4.89 0.33
N ILE A 45 -12.90 -5.59 0.69
CA ILE A 45 -11.52 -5.19 0.36
C ILE A 45 -10.78 -6.36 -0.25
N LYS A 46 -9.86 -6.07 -1.16
CA LYS A 46 -8.90 -7.00 -1.75
C LYS A 46 -7.51 -6.40 -1.65
N LEU A 47 -6.53 -7.20 -1.28
CA LEU A 47 -5.13 -6.78 -1.23
C LEU A 47 -4.42 -7.27 -2.49
N LEU A 48 -3.67 -6.38 -3.15
CA LEU A 48 -2.73 -6.74 -4.21
C LEU A 48 -1.31 -6.48 -3.70
N PHE A 49 -0.52 -7.51 -3.64
CA PHE A 49 0.91 -7.45 -3.34
C PHE A 49 1.70 -7.70 -4.63
N PHE A 50 2.76 -6.90 -4.86
CA PHE A 50 3.59 -7.01 -6.03
C PHE A 50 4.95 -7.60 -5.69
N ASP A 51 5.24 -8.78 -6.26
CA ASP A 51 6.54 -9.43 -6.17
C ASP A 51 7.41 -8.99 -7.37
N TYR A 52 8.24 -7.98 -7.15
CA TYR A 52 9.22 -7.52 -8.14
C TYR A 52 10.66 -7.88 -7.75
N ASN A 53 10.82 -8.94 -6.97
CA ASN A 53 12.09 -9.47 -6.47
C ASN A 53 12.84 -8.49 -5.53
N GLN A 54 12.09 -7.70 -4.76
CA GLN A 54 12.64 -6.76 -3.78
C GLN A 54 13.36 -7.47 -2.64
N LYS A 55 14.40 -6.82 -2.09
CA LYS A 55 15.23 -7.36 -0.99
C LYS A 55 14.41 -7.76 0.23
N ALA A 56 13.38 -6.97 0.56
CA ALA A 56 12.49 -7.18 1.69
C ALA A 56 11.34 -8.18 1.40
N ARG A 57 11.35 -8.84 0.25
CA ARG A 57 10.25 -9.66 -0.27
C ARG A 57 9.73 -10.70 0.72
N LYS A 58 10.61 -11.38 1.43
CA LYS A 58 10.23 -12.47 2.35
C LYS A 58 9.41 -11.93 3.53
N GLU A 59 9.88 -10.85 4.11
CA GLU A 59 9.26 -10.20 5.26
C GLU A 59 7.96 -9.49 4.86
N GLU A 60 7.96 -8.81 3.71
CA GLU A 60 6.77 -8.16 3.17
C GLU A 60 5.64 -9.16 2.87
N ILE A 61 5.95 -10.29 2.19
CA ILE A 61 4.97 -11.37 1.94
C ILE A 61 4.43 -11.95 3.25
N PHE A 62 5.28 -12.14 4.24
CA PHE A 62 4.85 -12.61 5.55
C PHE A 62 3.85 -11.64 6.19
N CYS A 63 4.20 -10.35 6.24
CA CYS A 63 3.33 -9.32 6.82
C CYS A 63 2.01 -9.18 6.07
N VAL A 64 2.00 -9.16 4.73
CA VAL A 64 0.76 -9.00 3.97
C VAL A 64 -0.14 -10.22 4.08
N LYS A 65 0.41 -11.44 4.20
CA LYS A 65 -0.39 -12.64 4.46
C LYS A 65 -1.08 -12.59 5.82
N LEU A 66 -0.38 -12.13 6.85
CA LEU A 66 -0.98 -11.93 8.18
C LEU A 66 -2.04 -10.83 8.16
N LEU A 67 -1.79 -9.74 7.44
CA LEU A 67 -2.75 -8.65 7.24
C LEU A 67 -4.04 -9.18 6.58
N ALA A 68 -3.92 -9.93 5.49
CA ALA A 68 -5.07 -10.52 4.78
C ALA A 68 -5.86 -11.46 5.68
N LYS A 69 -5.19 -12.33 6.44
CA LYS A 69 -5.81 -13.23 7.43
C LYS A 69 -6.55 -12.45 8.50
N LYS A 70 -5.93 -11.40 9.07
CA LYS A 70 -6.54 -10.57 10.13
C LYS A 70 -7.76 -9.80 9.64
N LEU A 71 -7.71 -9.26 8.43
CA LEU A 71 -8.81 -8.51 7.83
C LEU A 71 -9.86 -9.40 7.15
N LYS A 72 -9.63 -10.72 7.11
CA LYS A 72 -10.50 -11.71 6.43
C LYS A 72 -10.81 -11.27 5.00
N CYS A 73 -9.77 -10.97 4.21
CA CYS A 73 -9.90 -10.52 2.83
C CYS A 73 -9.00 -11.30 1.88
N LYS A 74 -9.32 -11.25 0.58
CA LYS A 74 -8.51 -11.89 -0.46
C LYS A 74 -7.20 -11.15 -0.64
N LEU A 75 -6.13 -11.91 -0.84
CA LEU A 75 -4.79 -11.44 -1.20
C LEU A 75 -4.40 -12.06 -2.55
N GLU A 76 -4.04 -11.22 -3.50
CA GLU A 76 -3.42 -11.63 -4.77
C GLU A 76 -1.96 -11.21 -4.78
N ILE A 77 -1.07 -12.11 -5.18
CA ILE A 77 0.36 -11.83 -5.34
C ILE A 77 0.66 -11.76 -6.83
N ILE A 78 1.00 -10.56 -7.29
CA ILE A 78 1.26 -10.27 -8.69
C ILE A 78 2.77 -10.41 -8.95
N ASN A 79 3.13 -11.26 -9.89
CA ASN A 79 4.53 -11.46 -10.26
C ASN A 79 5.00 -10.41 -11.27
N LEU A 80 5.87 -9.52 -10.82
CA LEU A 80 6.53 -8.48 -11.63
C LEU A 80 8.07 -8.62 -11.57
N ARG A 81 8.61 -9.84 -11.40
CA ARG A 81 10.06 -10.06 -11.21
C ARG A 81 10.92 -9.59 -12.37
N TRP A 82 10.34 -9.39 -13.55
CA TRP A 82 11.05 -8.78 -14.66
C TRP A 82 11.60 -7.39 -14.35
N LEU A 83 10.97 -6.62 -13.42
CA LEU A 83 11.49 -5.34 -12.92
C LEU A 83 12.91 -5.50 -12.33
N GLY A 84 13.24 -6.66 -11.76
CA GLY A 84 14.57 -6.97 -11.28
C GLY A 84 15.64 -7.02 -12.36
N LYS A 85 15.25 -7.18 -13.62
CA LYS A 85 16.17 -7.18 -14.77
C LYS A 85 16.54 -5.76 -15.23
N ILE A 86 15.66 -4.79 -15.00
CA ILE A 86 15.82 -3.40 -15.48
C ILE A 86 16.12 -2.40 -14.37
N SER A 87 16.10 -2.81 -13.10
CA SER A 87 16.41 -1.94 -11.96
C SER A 87 17.36 -2.65 -10.99
N THR A 88 18.25 -1.86 -10.37
CA THR A 88 19.20 -2.32 -9.35
C THR A 88 18.78 -1.90 -7.93
N SER A 89 17.83 -0.96 -7.82
CA SER A 89 17.35 -0.43 -6.54
C SER A 89 16.34 -1.35 -5.89
N LEU A 90 16.40 -1.52 -4.57
CA LEU A 90 15.47 -2.33 -3.76
C LEU A 90 15.32 -3.80 -4.21
N ILE A 91 16.06 -4.23 -5.21
CA ILE A 91 15.92 -5.53 -5.88
C ILE A 91 17.07 -6.44 -5.48
N ASN A 92 16.81 -7.74 -5.44
CA ASN A 92 17.80 -8.78 -5.21
C ASN A 92 18.71 -8.94 -6.44
N THR A 93 19.73 -8.10 -6.54
CA THR A 93 20.71 -8.12 -7.61
C THR A 93 22.10 -7.83 -7.03
N ASN A 94 23.12 -8.45 -7.60
CA ASN A 94 24.53 -8.20 -7.28
C ASN A 94 25.09 -6.94 -7.98
N LYS A 95 24.30 -6.28 -8.82
CA LYS A 95 24.72 -5.04 -9.47
C LYS A 95 24.84 -3.92 -8.45
N LYS A 96 25.91 -3.15 -8.52
CA LYS A 96 26.10 -1.96 -7.68
C LYS A 96 25.02 -0.92 -8.04
N THR A 97 24.35 -0.40 -7.02
CA THR A 97 23.45 0.76 -7.17
C THR A 97 24.28 2.03 -7.38
N GLY A 98 23.75 2.99 -8.12
CA GLY A 98 24.40 4.30 -8.29
C GLY A 98 24.68 5.00 -6.95
N LYS A 99 25.59 5.97 -6.94
CA LYS A 99 26.01 6.69 -5.74
C LYS A 99 24.91 7.61 -5.18
N GLU A 100 24.01 8.10 -6.02
CA GLU A 100 22.93 8.98 -5.60
C GLU A 100 21.88 8.23 -4.77
N GLU A 101 21.49 8.79 -3.64
CA GLU A 101 20.55 8.15 -2.70
C GLU A 101 19.17 7.91 -3.32
N LEU A 102 18.72 8.80 -4.22
CA LEU A 102 17.48 8.65 -4.98
C LEU A 102 17.49 7.41 -5.87
N ILE A 103 18.58 7.19 -6.62
CA ILE A 103 18.74 6.02 -7.50
C ILE A 103 18.75 4.73 -6.68
N LYS A 104 19.30 4.78 -5.47
CA LYS A 104 19.38 3.64 -4.55
C LYS A 104 18.03 3.07 -4.13
N TRP A 105 16.98 3.90 -4.06
CA TRP A 105 15.66 3.52 -3.57
C TRP A 105 14.56 3.59 -4.63
N TYR A 106 14.88 4.06 -5.81
CA TYR A 106 13.94 4.24 -6.92
C TYR A 106 13.89 2.99 -7.82
N VAL A 107 12.68 2.56 -8.13
CA VAL A 107 12.40 1.56 -9.16
C VAL A 107 11.59 2.24 -10.26
N PRO A 108 12.11 2.30 -11.51
CA PRO A 108 11.48 3.06 -12.58
C PRO A 108 10.01 2.73 -12.78
N CYS A 109 9.15 3.75 -12.81
CA CYS A 109 7.71 3.67 -13.08
C CYS A 109 6.94 2.67 -12.20
N ARG A 110 7.49 2.27 -11.04
CA ARG A 110 6.91 1.21 -10.21
C ARG A 110 5.49 1.52 -9.76
N ASN A 111 5.24 2.74 -9.26
CA ASN A 111 3.91 3.10 -8.76
C ASN A 111 2.88 3.13 -9.89
N SER A 112 3.25 3.62 -11.08
CA SER A 112 2.39 3.59 -12.27
C SER A 112 2.03 2.17 -12.67
N LEU A 113 3.00 1.25 -12.71
CA LEU A 113 2.76 -0.16 -13.03
C LEU A 113 1.83 -0.83 -12.02
N PHE A 114 2.00 -0.54 -10.74
CA PHE A 114 1.13 -1.10 -9.69
C PHE A 114 -0.31 -0.58 -9.83
N ILE A 115 -0.46 0.70 -10.12
CA ILE A 115 -1.77 1.33 -10.31
C ILE A 115 -2.47 0.75 -11.55
N ILE A 116 -1.76 0.63 -12.68
CA ILE A 116 -2.32 0.05 -13.91
C ILE A 116 -2.73 -1.41 -13.69
N ALA A 117 -1.91 -2.21 -12.99
CA ALA A 117 -2.29 -3.57 -12.63
C ALA A 117 -3.55 -3.58 -11.73
N GLY A 118 -3.61 -2.69 -10.73
CA GLY A 118 -4.79 -2.52 -9.88
C GLY A 118 -6.04 -2.17 -10.67
N LEU A 119 -5.92 -1.27 -11.66
CA LEU A 119 -7.01 -0.87 -12.55
C LEU A 119 -7.47 -2.05 -13.43
N ALA A 120 -6.54 -2.83 -13.98
CA ALA A 120 -6.87 -4.03 -14.76
C ALA A 120 -7.62 -5.08 -13.91
N PHE A 121 -7.24 -5.26 -12.64
CA PHE A 121 -7.98 -6.10 -11.70
C PHE A 121 -9.38 -5.57 -11.43
N ALA A 122 -9.53 -4.26 -11.21
CA ALA A 122 -10.82 -3.62 -10.98
C ALA A 122 -11.76 -3.79 -12.17
N GLU A 123 -11.28 -3.54 -13.38
CA GLU A 123 -12.06 -3.71 -14.61
C GLU A 123 -12.44 -5.18 -14.85
N SER A 124 -11.52 -6.11 -14.65
CA SER A 124 -11.80 -7.55 -14.74
C SER A 124 -12.89 -8.01 -13.76
N GLU A 125 -12.84 -7.53 -12.51
CA GLU A 125 -13.87 -7.80 -11.49
C GLU A 125 -15.23 -7.20 -11.90
N PHE A 126 -15.23 -6.01 -12.48
CA PHE A 126 -16.46 -5.39 -12.98
C PHE A 126 -17.06 -6.14 -14.17
N ILE A 127 -16.22 -6.56 -15.12
CA ILE A 127 -16.70 -7.32 -16.30
C ILE A 127 -17.38 -8.63 -15.85
N ARG A 128 -16.76 -9.35 -14.90
CA ARG A 128 -17.24 -10.66 -14.43
C ARG A 128 -18.41 -10.57 -13.45
N ASN A 129 -18.32 -9.65 -12.49
CA ASN A 129 -19.15 -9.67 -11.29
C ASN A 129 -19.95 -8.37 -11.08
N LYS A 130 -19.80 -7.37 -11.95
CA LYS A 130 -20.40 -6.03 -11.83
C LYS A 130 -20.03 -5.32 -10.51
N ILE A 131 -18.82 -5.57 -10.01
CA ILE A 131 -18.32 -4.97 -8.76
C ILE A 131 -17.46 -3.77 -9.10
N GLU A 132 -17.94 -2.57 -8.80
CA GLU A 132 -17.14 -1.34 -8.87
C GLU A 132 -16.13 -1.30 -7.72
N SER A 133 -14.92 -0.82 -8.02
CA SER A 133 -13.82 -0.79 -7.07
C SER A 133 -13.05 0.51 -7.15
N ASP A 134 -12.68 1.05 -5.97
CA ASP A 134 -11.65 2.08 -5.89
C ASP A 134 -10.28 1.42 -5.72
N ILE A 135 -9.25 1.98 -6.36
CA ILE A 135 -7.87 1.55 -6.21
C ILE A 135 -7.21 2.44 -5.16
N LEU A 136 -6.76 1.85 -4.06
CA LEU A 136 -6.17 2.58 -2.94
C LEU A 136 -4.67 2.32 -2.85
N LEU A 137 -3.90 3.40 -2.68
CA LEU A 137 -2.46 3.30 -2.48
C LEU A 137 -1.98 4.18 -1.31
N GLY A 138 -0.98 3.69 -0.58
CA GLY A 138 -0.43 4.33 0.61
C GLY A 138 0.77 5.22 0.29
N ILE A 139 0.71 6.04 -0.77
CA ILE A 139 1.72 7.05 -1.05
C ILE A 139 1.52 8.29 -0.19
N LYS A 140 2.63 9.00 0.07
CA LYS A 140 2.66 10.24 0.84
C LYS A 140 3.46 11.31 0.10
N TYR A 141 3.03 12.54 0.24
CA TYR A 141 3.73 13.73 -0.19
C TYR A 141 4.11 14.57 1.04
N GLU A 142 5.40 14.69 1.30
CA GLU A 142 5.94 15.36 2.49
C GLU A 142 6.37 16.82 2.21
N GLY A 143 5.72 17.49 1.24
CA GLY A 143 6.04 18.89 0.88
C GLY A 143 7.24 19.03 -0.05
N GLU A 144 8.14 18.06 -0.10
CA GLU A 144 9.28 18.03 -1.02
C GLU A 144 9.08 16.98 -2.12
N ILE A 145 9.39 17.31 -3.37
CA ILE A 145 9.31 16.38 -4.50
C ILE A 145 10.53 15.44 -4.44
N ARG A 146 10.48 14.46 -3.55
CA ARG A 146 11.50 13.40 -3.50
C ARG A 146 11.33 12.39 -4.64
N PHE A 147 10.08 12.02 -4.93
CA PHE A 147 9.70 11.16 -6.06
C PHE A 147 8.49 11.76 -6.77
N LYS A 148 8.57 11.96 -8.10
CA LYS A 148 7.49 12.55 -8.89
C LYS A 148 6.21 11.71 -8.88
N ASP A 149 6.32 10.40 -8.72
CA ASP A 149 5.23 9.43 -8.69
C ASP A 149 4.57 9.26 -7.30
N THR A 150 4.77 10.23 -6.39
CA THR A 150 4.13 10.29 -5.07
C THR A 150 3.44 11.62 -4.81
N THR A 151 3.33 12.49 -5.81
CA THR A 151 2.76 13.85 -5.69
C THR A 151 1.24 13.87 -5.93
N PRO A 152 0.52 14.91 -5.44
CA PRO A 152 -0.88 15.14 -5.80
C PRO A 152 -1.11 15.30 -7.31
N GLU A 153 -0.16 15.90 -8.03
CA GLU A 153 -0.19 16.01 -9.49
C GLU A 153 -0.20 14.64 -10.16
N PHE A 154 0.76 13.80 -9.78
CA PHE A 154 0.80 12.43 -10.27
C PHE A 154 -0.54 11.71 -10.04
N LEU A 155 -1.13 11.85 -8.85
CA LEU A 155 -2.42 11.23 -8.54
C LEU A 155 -3.54 11.75 -9.44
N ARG A 156 -3.59 13.06 -9.73
CA ARG A 156 -4.56 13.64 -10.67
C ARG A 156 -4.38 13.12 -12.08
N ASP A 157 -3.13 13.04 -12.55
CA ASP A 157 -2.83 12.64 -13.92
C ASP A 157 -3.06 11.15 -14.14
N ILE A 158 -2.66 10.29 -13.20
CA ILE A 158 -2.89 8.85 -13.31
C ILE A 158 -4.39 8.50 -13.24
N ASN A 159 -5.21 9.30 -12.53
CA ASN A 159 -6.66 9.14 -12.52
C ASN A 159 -7.30 9.38 -13.89
N LYS A 160 -6.68 10.16 -14.78
CA LYS A 160 -7.19 10.36 -16.14
C LYS A 160 -7.25 9.04 -16.92
N LEU A 161 -6.39 8.08 -16.60
CA LEU A 161 -6.37 6.76 -17.24
C LEU A 161 -7.63 5.93 -16.96
N THR A 162 -8.33 6.18 -15.85
CA THR A 162 -9.56 5.45 -15.52
C THR A 162 -10.67 5.67 -16.55
N LYS A 163 -10.61 6.79 -17.27
CA LYS A 163 -11.57 7.11 -18.36
C LYS A 163 -11.37 6.25 -19.61
N HIS A 164 -10.25 5.54 -19.72
CA HIS A 164 -9.93 4.69 -20.86
C HIS A 164 -10.21 3.20 -20.60
N THR A 165 -10.78 2.86 -19.45
CA THR A 165 -11.34 1.51 -19.23
C THR A 165 -12.59 1.31 -20.06
N GLN A 166 -12.78 0.10 -20.59
CA GLN A 166 -13.92 -0.21 -21.46
C GLN A 166 -15.23 -0.33 -20.66
N LYS A 167 -15.16 -0.77 -19.43
CA LYS A 167 -16.32 -1.05 -18.57
C LYS A 167 -16.05 -0.64 -17.13
N GLY A 168 -17.07 -0.09 -16.47
CA GLY A 168 -17.04 0.27 -15.05
C GLY A 168 -16.62 1.72 -14.79
N ASN A 169 -16.71 2.11 -13.52
CA ASN A 169 -16.29 3.42 -13.05
C ASN A 169 -15.32 3.21 -11.87
N PHE A 170 -14.10 3.70 -12.02
CA PHE A 170 -13.02 3.47 -11.07
C PHE A 170 -12.40 4.79 -10.63
N GLU A 171 -11.86 4.82 -9.41
CA GLU A 171 -11.14 5.96 -8.87
C GLU A 171 -9.87 5.49 -8.15
N ILE A 172 -8.77 6.19 -8.41
CA ILE A 172 -7.48 5.94 -7.76
C ILE A 172 -7.35 6.94 -6.60
N LYS A 173 -7.20 6.44 -5.37
CA LYS A 173 -7.21 7.25 -4.15
C LYS A 173 -5.96 7.03 -3.32
N ALA A 174 -5.39 8.12 -2.82
CA ALA A 174 -4.32 8.12 -1.84
C ALA A 174 -4.78 8.89 -0.59
N HIS A 175 -5.52 8.22 0.30
CA HIS A 175 -6.12 8.85 1.48
C HIS A 175 -5.12 9.46 2.45
N PHE A 176 -3.85 9.08 2.36
CA PHE A 176 -2.79 9.53 3.25
C PHE A 176 -1.78 10.45 2.57
N ILE A 177 -2.10 10.96 1.36
CA ILE A 177 -1.15 11.73 0.56
C ILE A 177 -0.62 12.97 1.30
N ASN A 178 -1.47 13.64 2.08
CA ASN A 178 -1.14 14.84 2.86
C ASN A 178 -0.98 14.54 4.37
N LYS A 179 -0.70 13.28 4.75
CA LYS A 179 -0.50 12.90 6.14
C LYS A 179 0.97 12.63 6.43
N ASP A 180 1.42 13.08 7.60
CA ASP A 180 2.72 12.74 8.11
C ASP A 180 2.79 11.30 8.63
N LYS A 181 4.00 10.80 8.87
CA LYS A 181 4.19 9.43 9.36
C LYS A 181 3.60 9.24 10.75
N GLU A 182 3.74 10.24 11.61
CA GLU A 182 3.16 10.29 12.96
C GLU A 182 1.65 10.20 12.94
N ASP A 183 0.96 10.96 12.08
CA ASP A 183 -0.49 10.89 11.90
C ASP A 183 -0.97 9.47 11.56
N ILE A 184 -0.24 8.79 10.67
CA ILE A 184 -0.56 7.43 10.26
C ILE A 184 -0.35 6.45 11.41
N ILE A 185 0.70 6.65 12.22
CA ILE A 185 0.96 5.82 13.39
C ILE A 185 -0.11 6.03 14.46
N GLU A 186 -0.52 7.25 14.74
CA GLU A 186 -1.63 7.53 15.66
C GLU A 186 -2.95 6.94 15.15
N LEU A 187 -3.22 7.06 13.85
CA LEU A 187 -4.38 6.43 13.23
C LEU A 187 -4.33 4.90 13.38
N SER A 188 -3.14 4.30 13.30
CA SER A 188 -2.95 2.86 13.48
C SER A 188 -3.40 2.38 14.86
N LYS A 189 -3.11 3.15 15.91
CA LYS A 189 -3.56 2.88 17.28
C LYS A 189 -5.09 2.90 17.37
N ARG A 190 -5.72 3.94 16.81
CA ARG A 190 -7.19 4.07 16.78
C ARG A 190 -7.89 2.96 16.00
N LEU A 191 -7.24 2.42 14.97
CA LEU A 191 -7.75 1.34 14.13
C LEU A 191 -7.43 -0.06 14.69
N GLY A 192 -6.61 -0.18 15.73
CA GLY A 192 -6.18 -1.46 16.28
C GLY A 192 -5.28 -2.25 15.34
N VAL A 193 -4.41 -1.56 14.57
CA VAL A 193 -3.45 -2.19 13.67
C VAL A 193 -2.36 -2.88 14.48
N ASN A 194 -2.07 -4.15 14.18
CA ASN A 194 -0.94 -4.83 14.80
C ASN A 194 0.37 -4.39 14.12
N LEU A 195 1.00 -3.36 14.68
CA LEU A 195 2.21 -2.74 14.16
C LEU A 195 3.43 -3.67 14.19
N GLU A 196 3.43 -4.70 15.02
CA GLU A 196 4.46 -5.74 15.11
C GLU A 196 4.63 -6.49 13.78
N TYR A 197 3.54 -6.63 13.01
CA TYR A 197 3.50 -7.29 11.72
C TYR A 197 3.43 -6.32 10.54
N THR A 198 3.99 -5.12 10.68
CA THR A 198 4.20 -4.18 9.58
C THR A 198 5.67 -4.02 9.27
N TYR A 199 6.06 -4.00 7.99
CA TYR A 199 7.46 -4.03 7.61
C TYR A 199 7.89 -2.82 6.78
N SER A 200 8.82 -2.02 7.31
CA SER A 200 9.28 -0.78 6.67
C SER A 200 10.73 -0.85 6.17
N CYS A 201 11.45 -1.94 6.44
CA CYS A 201 12.85 -2.07 6.06
C CYS A 201 13.01 -2.37 4.57
N TYR A 202 13.89 -1.63 3.89
CA TYR A 202 14.14 -1.82 2.45
C TYR A 202 15.15 -2.93 2.14
N LEU A 203 15.94 -3.37 3.11
CA LEU A 203 17.06 -4.28 2.88
C LEU A 203 16.76 -5.75 3.22
N GLY A 204 15.64 -6.00 3.88
CA GLY A 204 15.42 -7.27 4.54
C GLY A 204 16.21 -7.38 5.86
N GLY A 205 15.67 -8.06 6.83
CA GLY A 205 16.28 -8.24 8.15
C GLY A 205 16.21 -9.68 8.65
N GLY A 206 15.37 -10.49 8.01
CA GLY A 206 15.04 -11.82 8.49
C GLY A 206 13.94 -11.81 9.53
N PHE A 207 13.93 -12.83 10.38
CA PHE A 207 12.91 -13.04 11.39
C PHE A 207 13.57 -13.44 12.72
N ALA A 208 12.92 -13.08 13.82
CA ALA A 208 13.19 -13.60 15.15
C ALA A 208 11.98 -14.41 15.66
N GLU A 209 12.26 -15.38 16.52
CA GLU A 209 11.23 -16.04 17.33
C GLU A 209 11.21 -15.38 18.70
N ILE A 210 10.12 -14.73 19.05
CA ILE A 210 9.94 -14.02 20.33
C ILE A 210 8.61 -14.51 20.94
N ASN A 211 8.69 -15.14 22.11
CA ASN A 211 7.54 -15.71 22.82
C ASN A 211 6.68 -16.62 21.91
N GLY A 212 7.34 -17.49 21.13
CA GLY A 212 6.69 -18.42 20.21
C GLY A 212 6.05 -17.77 18.97
N LYS A 213 6.35 -16.49 18.71
CA LYS A 213 5.87 -15.76 17.54
C LYS A 213 7.03 -15.41 16.61
N ARG A 214 6.82 -15.63 15.33
CA ARG A 214 7.74 -15.21 14.29
C ARG A 214 7.54 -13.73 13.98
N ILE A 215 8.54 -12.89 14.24
CA ILE A 215 8.50 -11.44 14.11
C ILE A 215 9.53 -10.99 13.05
N PRO A 216 9.17 -10.11 12.10
CA PRO A 216 10.12 -9.60 11.12
C PRO A 216 11.10 -8.61 11.75
N ILE A 217 12.39 -8.75 11.43
CA ILE A 217 13.45 -7.89 11.95
C ILE A 217 13.78 -6.78 10.94
N HIS A 218 13.83 -5.55 11.41
CA HIS A 218 14.25 -4.38 10.65
C HIS A 218 15.77 -4.17 10.75
N CYS A 219 16.45 -3.72 9.69
CA CYS A 219 17.90 -3.44 9.76
C CYS A 219 18.27 -2.23 10.64
N GLY A 220 17.30 -1.38 10.97
CA GLY A 220 17.50 -0.20 11.83
C GLY A 220 18.19 1.00 11.15
N LYS A 221 18.82 0.84 9.97
CA LYS A 221 19.76 1.81 9.37
C LYS A 221 19.30 2.38 8.02
N CYS A 222 18.45 1.68 7.23
CA CYS A 222 17.98 2.17 5.93
C CYS A 222 16.97 3.33 6.07
N ALA A 223 16.71 4.04 4.97
CA ALA A 223 15.79 5.18 4.96
C ALA A 223 14.38 4.80 5.48
N GLY A 224 13.85 3.64 5.11
CA GLY A 224 12.56 3.16 5.62
C GLY A 224 12.55 2.92 7.13
N CYS A 225 13.65 2.37 7.71
CA CYS A 225 13.78 2.21 9.15
C CYS A 225 13.94 3.55 9.88
N LYS A 226 14.72 4.48 9.32
CA LYS A 226 14.88 5.83 9.90
C LYS A 226 13.55 6.58 9.92
N ALA A 227 12.82 6.58 8.81
CA ALA A 227 11.49 7.20 8.73
C ALA A 227 10.48 6.55 9.72
N ARG A 228 10.53 5.22 9.90
CA ARG A 228 9.71 4.50 10.88
C ARG A 228 10.02 4.97 12.30
N LYS A 229 11.31 4.93 12.71
CA LYS A 229 11.74 5.37 14.05
C LYS A 229 11.34 6.83 14.33
N LYS A 230 11.58 7.73 13.34
CA LYS A 230 11.18 9.14 13.43
C LYS A 230 9.68 9.29 13.66
N GLY A 231 8.85 8.59 12.87
CA GLY A 231 7.40 8.66 13.00
C GLY A 231 6.90 8.16 14.36
N PHE A 232 7.47 7.08 14.90
CA PHE A 232 7.14 6.62 16.26
C PHE A 232 7.57 7.62 17.33
N TYR A 233 8.75 8.22 17.18
CA TYR A 233 9.25 9.22 18.14
C TYR A 233 8.30 10.42 18.28
N PHE A 234 7.71 10.89 17.19
CA PHE A 234 6.80 12.04 17.22
C PHE A 234 5.32 11.69 17.44
N SER A 235 4.94 10.42 17.38
CA SER A 235 3.52 9.99 17.43
C SER A 235 3.00 9.63 18.81
N ASN A 236 3.76 9.76 19.89
CA ASN A 236 3.38 9.27 21.22
C ASN A 236 2.92 7.80 21.26
N VAL A 237 3.35 6.99 20.28
CA VAL A 237 3.08 5.55 20.20
C VAL A 237 4.38 4.79 20.34
N ARG A 238 4.43 3.84 21.27
CA ARG A 238 5.64 3.03 21.47
C ARG A 238 5.97 2.23 20.20
N ASP A 239 7.20 2.32 19.74
CA ASP A 239 7.72 1.44 18.67
C ASP A 239 7.98 0.04 19.22
N ILE A 240 7.19 -0.92 18.76
CA ILE A 240 7.29 -2.34 19.12
C ILE A 240 8.06 -3.15 18.07
N SER A 241 8.69 -2.49 17.10
CA SER A 241 9.46 -3.14 16.05
C SER A 241 10.74 -3.75 16.59
N VAL A 242 11.11 -4.89 16.03
CA VAL A 242 12.41 -5.52 16.32
C VAL A 242 13.43 -5.01 15.31
N TYR A 243 14.55 -4.50 15.80
CA TYR A 243 15.66 -4.02 14.99
C TYR A 243 16.89 -4.91 15.19
N LYS A 244 17.74 -5.03 14.15
CA LYS A 244 19.05 -5.62 14.30
C LYS A 244 19.89 -4.77 15.28
N SER A 245 20.56 -5.40 16.19
CA SER A 245 21.66 -4.84 16.98
C SER A 245 22.82 -4.41 16.10
#